data_9a75389c5c991b507d70b2eb5c2e3a5e
#
_entry.id   9a75389c5c991b507d70b2eb5c2e3a5e
#
_cell.length_a   1.000
_cell.length_b   1.000
_cell.length_c   1.000
_cell.angle_alpha   90.00
_cell.angle_beta   90.00
_cell.angle_gamma   90.00
#
_symmetry.space_group_name_H-M   'P 1'
#
loop_
_entity.id
_entity.type
_entity.pdbx_description
1 polymer ?
#
loop_
_entity_poly.entity_id
_entity_poly.type
_entity_poly.pdbx_seq_one_letter_code
_entity_poly.pdbx_strand_id
1 'polypeptide(L)'
;VNSKFCINSMKDKTQLDECKYDNGGYFIINGIEKVIVAQERCIDNKGLCFYQKNSKYKYVLELKSSVKNKFLPTKPLSIKLYAKDNIINGNYIRISMPYFKQDIPLFILMRALGFKSDKEIVKLIILDLSNIYHKDVMEIIQSSIDDSINIKTQEDALEFISNNLTNIPRDAKNKEKIYEYVNYLLTNEYIPHVGESYIKKGLYTGYLVLKLIECSLGKKECDDRDSYLNKRIDNTGALLGALFRQYYTKMMKELKTGCNKEFNNGSWRATENFHNIINMSNIYKLVK
;
A
#
# COMPACT_ATOMS: atom_id res chain seq x y z
N VAL A 1 -7.29 1.49 29.18
CA VAL A 1 -6.51 1.52 30.40
C VAL A 1 -5.93 2.92 30.57
N ASN A 2 -5.88 3.45 31.78
CA ASN A 2 -5.40 4.81 32.12
C ASN A 2 -6.20 6.00 31.53
N SER A 3 -7.40 5.80 31.02
CA SER A 3 -8.31 6.91 30.69
C SER A 3 -9.05 7.42 31.94
N LYS A 4 -9.61 8.63 31.87
CA LYS A 4 -10.41 9.21 32.97
C LYS A 4 -11.64 8.35 33.35
N PHE A 5 -12.08 7.47 32.42
CA PHE A 5 -13.23 6.58 32.60
C PHE A 5 -12.84 5.18 33.06
N CYS A 6 -11.55 4.91 33.19
CA CYS A 6 -11.07 3.60 33.63
C CYS A 6 -11.01 3.55 35.15
N ILE A 7 -11.63 2.53 35.76
CA ILE A 7 -11.63 2.29 37.22
C ILE A 7 -10.16 2.25 37.76
N ASN A 8 -9.23 1.72 36.99
CA ASN A 8 -7.82 1.67 37.36
C ASN A 8 -7.15 3.04 37.47
N SER A 9 -7.75 4.12 36.96
CA SER A 9 -7.25 5.50 37.13
C SER A 9 -7.76 6.18 38.38
N MET A 10 -8.73 5.59 39.08
CA MET A 10 -9.28 6.10 40.33
C MET A 10 -8.32 5.78 41.48
N LYS A 11 -8.10 6.75 42.36
CA LYS A 11 -7.12 6.63 43.45
C LYS A 11 -7.47 5.59 44.50
N ASP A 12 -8.72 5.22 44.63
CA ASP A 12 -9.24 4.38 45.70
C ASP A 12 -10.12 3.24 45.18
N LYS A 13 -9.43 2.19 44.71
CA LYS A 13 -10.10 0.97 44.17
C LYS A 13 -10.90 0.21 45.22
N THR A 14 -10.53 0.32 46.48
CA THR A 14 -11.18 -0.38 47.56
C THR A 14 -12.60 0.10 47.85
N GLN A 15 -12.92 1.34 47.47
CA GLN A 15 -14.30 1.89 47.61
C GLN A 15 -15.24 1.34 46.52
N LEU A 16 -14.73 0.64 45.50
CA LEU A 16 -15.47 0.14 44.35
C LEU A 16 -15.65 -1.39 44.37
N ASP A 17 -15.33 -2.05 45.48
CA ASP A 17 -15.30 -3.52 45.61
C ASP A 17 -14.45 -4.25 44.57
N GLU A 18 -13.45 -3.53 43.99
CA GLU A 18 -12.57 -4.06 42.96
C GLU A 18 -11.24 -4.61 43.56
N CYS A 19 -10.72 -5.64 42.92
CA CYS A 19 -9.46 -6.24 43.34
C CYS A 19 -8.29 -5.24 43.19
N LYS A 20 -7.55 -5.04 44.29
CA LYS A 20 -6.37 -4.16 44.31
C LYS A 20 -5.32 -4.53 43.24
N TYR A 21 -5.20 -5.81 42.91
CA TYR A 21 -4.21 -6.37 42.00
C TYR A 21 -4.72 -6.52 40.57
N ASP A 22 -5.96 -6.11 40.27
CA ASP A 22 -6.48 -6.14 38.92
C ASP A 22 -5.75 -5.12 38.03
N ASN A 23 -5.09 -5.64 36.99
CA ASN A 23 -4.35 -4.84 36.00
C ASN A 23 -5.28 -4.25 34.91
N GLY A 24 -6.50 -4.71 34.76
CA GLY A 24 -7.42 -4.37 33.69
C GLY A 24 -6.96 -4.90 32.34
N GLY A 25 -7.47 -4.31 31.25
CA GLY A 25 -7.13 -4.71 29.89
C GLY A 25 -8.14 -5.68 29.27
N TYR A 26 -9.22 -5.95 29.93
CA TYR A 26 -10.36 -6.76 29.47
C TYR A 26 -11.63 -5.90 29.35
N PHE A 27 -12.62 -6.46 28.68
CA PHE A 27 -13.96 -5.87 28.51
C PHE A 27 -14.99 -6.78 29.16
N ILE A 28 -16.00 -6.21 29.80
CA ILE A 28 -17.17 -6.95 30.27
C ILE A 28 -18.29 -6.74 29.26
N ILE A 29 -18.69 -7.80 28.57
CA ILE A 29 -19.74 -7.77 27.55
C ILE A 29 -20.78 -8.83 27.90
N ASN A 30 -22.01 -8.40 28.14
CA ASN A 30 -23.11 -9.26 28.59
C ASN A 30 -22.76 -10.09 29.84
N GLY A 31 -22.03 -9.50 30.79
CA GLY A 31 -21.60 -10.14 32.03
C GLY A 31 -20.42 -11.12 31.91
N ILE A 32 -19.80 -11.19 30.75
CA ILE A 32 -18.65 -12.08 30.48
C ILE A 32 -17.41 -11.24 30.23
N GLU A 33 -16.31 -11.59 30.88
CA GLU A 33 -14.99 -10.98 30.62
C GLU A 33 -14.44 -11.44 29.26
N LYS A 34 -14.09 -10.47 28.44
CA LYS A 34 -13.54 -10.71 27.10
C LYS A 34 -12.28 -9.90 26.87
N VAL A 35 -11.31 -10.48 26.19
CA VAL A 35 -10.08 -9.82 25.75
C VAL A 35 -10.01 -9.80 24.22
N ILE A 36 -9.37 -8.77 23.67
CA ILE A 36 -9.01 -8.74 22.25
C ILE A 36 -7.56 -9.22 22.14
N VAL A 37 -7.37 -10.36 21.48
CA VAL A 37 -6.05 -10.94 21.27
C VAL A 37 -5.27 -10.05 20.31
N ALA A 38 -4.04 -9.70 20.69
CA ALA A 38 -3.12 -8.97 19.81
C ALA A 38 -2.85 -9.77 18.53
N GLN A 39 -2.76 -9.08 17.38
CA GLN A 39 -2.55 -9.71 16.08
C GLN A 39 -1.18 -9.36 15.53
N GLU A 40 -0.51 -10.37 15.00
CA GLU A 40 0.76 -10.23 14.33
C GLU A 40 0.55 -9.85 12.86
N ARG A 41 1.34 -8.90 12.36
CA ARG A 41 1.35 -8.50 10.96
C ARG A 41 2.76 -8.28 10.45
N CYS A 42 2.93 -8.32 9.14
CA CYS A 42 4.19 -7.99 8.50
C CYS A 42 4.51 -6.49 8.63
N ILE A 43 5.80 -6.17 8.68
CA ILE A 43 6.29 -4.79 8.73
C ILE A 43 5.88 -4.00 7.47
N ASP A 44 5.51 -2.73 7.67
CA ASP A 44 5.25 -1.80 6.57
C ASP A 44 6.53 -1.06 6.15
N ASN A 45 6.52 -0.52 4.93
CA ASN A 45 7.54 0.36 4.39
C ASN A 45 8.94 -0.26 4.29
N LYS A 46 9.05 -1.58 4.34
CA LYS A 46 10.28 -2.34 4.14
C LYS A 46 10.09 -3.31 2.98
N GLY A 47 10.94 -3.22 1.96
CA GLY A 47 10.97 -4.19 0.89
C GLY A 47 11.57 -5.51 1.36
N LEU A 48 10.80 -6.59 1.30
CA LEU A 48 11.22 -7.94 1.66
C LEU A 48 11.39 -8.78 0.40
N CYS A 49 12.55 -9.42 0.24
CA CYS A 49 12.87 -10.22 -0.93
C CYS A 49 12.68 -11.71 -0.64
N PHE A 50 11.97 -12.42 -1.52
CA PHE A 50 11.67 -13.83 -1.38
C PHE A 50 12.00 -14.61 -2.65
N TYR A 51 12.41 -15.87 -2.46
CA TYR A 51 12.57 -16.83 -3.54
C TYR A 51 11.27 -17.63 -3.74
N GLN A 52 10.85 -17.86 -4.99
CA GLN A 52 9.65 -18.62 -5.34
C GLN A 52 9.98 -19.78 -6.29
N LYS A 53 9.76 -21.02 -5.83
CA LYS A 53 10.15 -22.24 -6.56
C LYS A 53 9.36 -22.50 -7.86
N ASN A 54 8.06 -22.26 -7.90
CA ASN A 54 7.14 -22.73 -8.95
C ASN A 54 6.39 -21.59 -9.63
N SER A 55 7.08 -20.48 -9.93
CA SER A 55 6.48 -19.29 -10.53
C SER A 55 7.22 -18.89 -11.81
N LYS A 56 6.54 -18.13 -12.67
CA LYS A 56 7.16 -17.47 -13.83
C LYS A 56 8.31 -16.54 -13.45
N TYR A 57 8.35 -16.11 -12.19
CA TYR A 57 9.40 -15.28 -11.61
C TYR A 57 10.04 -16.01 -10.42
N LYS A 58 11.36 -16.03 -10.39
CA LYS A 58 12.12 -16.72 -9.33
C LYS A 58 12.27 -15.91 -8.07
N TYR A 59 12.38 -14.59 -8.19
CA TYR A 59 12.54 -13.69 -7.06
C TYR A 59 11.47 -12.63 -7.10
N VAL A 60 10.93 -12.29 -5.94
CA VAL A 60 9.95 -11.24 -5.76
C VAL A 60 10.31 -10.39 -4.54
N LEU A 61 10.26 -9.08 -4.69
CA LEU A 61 10.34 -8.14 -3.59
C LEU A 61 8.94 -7.61 -3.30
N GLU A 62 8.48 -7.82 -2.09
CA GLU A 62 7.17 -7.35 -1.63
C GLU A 62 7.34 -6.16 -0.69
N LEU A 63 6.54 -5.14 -0.90
CA LEU A 63 6.47 -3.93 -0.08
C LEU A 63 5.02 -3.62 0.26
N LYS A 64 4.73 -3.41 1.52
CA LYS A 64 3.46 -2.83 2.00
C LYS A 64 3.71 -1.36 2.36
N SER A 65 3.26 -0.45 1.49
CA SER A 65 3.44 0.98 1.70
C SER A 65 2.32 1.55 2.55
N SER A 66 2.66 2.20 3.66
CA SER A 66 1.72 2.80 4.61
C SER A 66 2.19 4.18 5.05
N VAL A 67 1.31 5.15 4.99
CA VAL A 67 1.58 6.52 5.46
C VAL A 67 1.23 6.61 6.93
N LYS A 68 2.22 6.86 7.79
CA LYS A 68 2.08 6.80 9.26
C LYS A 68 0.99 7.70 9.84
N ASN A 69 0.74 8.87 9.27
CA ASN A 69 -0.17 9.87 9.85
C ASN A 69 -1.52 9.99 9.13
N LYS A 70 -1.68 9.28 8.04
CA LYS A 70 -2.94 9.28 7.27
C LYS A 70 -3.52 7.88 7.35
N PHE A 71 -4.39 7.56 8.22
CA PHE A 71 -5.01 6.23 8.41
C PHE A 71 -5.63 5.64 7.12
N LEU A 72 -4.83 5.64 6.07
CA LEU A 72 -5.15 5.06 4.77
C LEU A 72 -4.79 3.57 4.74
N PRO A 73 -5.51 2.76 3.97
CA PRO A 73 -5.16 1.36 3.79
C PRO A 73 -3.76 1.23 3.18
N THR A 74 -3.03 0.21 3.59
CA THR A 74 -1.71 -0.10 3.06
C THR A 74 -1.79 -0.43 1.56
N LYS A 75 -0.81 0.05 0.79
CA LYS A 75 -0.73 -0.18 -0.65
C LYS A 75 0.33 -1.25 -0.93
N PRO A 76 -0.07 -2.44 -1.42
CA PRO A 76 0.89 -3.47 -1.78
C PRO A 76 1.62 -3.09 -3.08
N LEU A 77 2.91 -3.38 -3.12
CA LEU A 77 3.76 -3.30 -4.30
C LEU A 77 4.58 -4.58 -4.38
N SER A 78 4.71 -5.14 -5.57
CA SER A 78 5.60 -6.27 -5.81
C SER A 78 6.51 -5.99 -7.00
N ILE A 79 7.81 -6.13 -6.80
CA ILE A 79 8.81 -6.08 -7.87
C ILE A 79 9.25 -7.50 -8.14
N LYS A 80 9.08 -7.96 -9.39
CA LYS A 80 9.27 -9.35 -9.79
C LYS A 80 10.40 -9.47 -10.80
N LEU A 81 11.29 -10.43 -10.58
CA LEU A 81 12.33 -10.80 -11.53
C LEU A 81 11.85 -12.01 -12.34
N TYR A 82 11.49 -11.78 -13.58
CA TYR A 82 11.06 -12.79 -14.53
C TYR A 82 12.26 -13.55 -15.09
N ALA A 83 12.10 -14.84 -15.36
CA ALA A 83 13.09 -15.60 -16.12
C ALA A 83 13.02 -15.20 -17.60
N LYS A 84 14.10 -15.47 -18.32
CA LYS A 84 14.16 -15.25 -19.77
C LYS A 84 13.00 -15.96 -20.47
N ASP A 85 12.44 -15.33 -21.49
CA ASP A 85 11.44 -15.90 -22.37
C ASP A 85 11.94 -15.91 -23.83
N ASN A 86 11.08 -16.27 -24.79
CA ASN A 86 11.44 -16.35 -26.20
C ASN A 86 11.68 -14.98 -26.85
N ILE A 87 11.29 -13.88 -26.19
CA ILE A 87 11.36 -12.51 -26.71
C ILE A 87 12.52 -11.76 -26.09
N ILE A 88 12.78 -12.00 -24.80
CA ILE A 88 13.78 -11.29 -24.02
C ILE A 88 14.89 -12.25 -23.58
N ASN A 89 16.09 -11.98 -24.05
CA ASN A 89 17.30 -12.74 -23.71
C ASN A 89 17.82 -12.32 -22.35
N GLY A 90 17.32 -12.95 -21.27
CA GLY A 90 17.79 -12.71 -19.92
C GLY A 90 16.66 -12.53 -18.93
N ASN A 91 17.03 -12.30 -17.69
CA ASN A 91 16.07 -12.03 -16.63
C ASN A 91 15.69 -10.55 -16.63
N TYR A 92 14.42 -10.24 -16.61
CA TYR A 92 13.92 -8.86 -16.65
C TYR A 92 12.96 -8.54 -15.49
N ILE A 93 12.80 -7.26 -15.21
CA ILE A 93 12.09 -6.79 -14.01
C ILE A 93 10.82 -6.09 -14.39
N ARG A 94 9.71 -6.52 -13.76
CA ARG A 94 8.41 -5.84 -13.83
C ARG A 94 7.85 -5.55 -12.46
N ILE A 95 7.02 -4.54 -12.39
CA ILE A 95 6.43 -4.02 -11.16
C ILE A 95 4.92 -4.24 -11.19
N SER A 96 4.43 -4.93 -10.17
CA SER A 96 3.00 -5.18 -9.95
C SER A 96 2.48 -4.23 -8.89
N MET A 97 1.41 -3.50 -9.21
CA MET A 97 0.74 -2.61 -8.28
C MET A 97 -0.77 -2.62 -8.50
N PRO A 98 -1.56 -2.23 -7.48
CA PRO A 98 -3.01 -2.14 -7.60
C PRO A 98 -3.45 -1.23 -8.74
N TYR A 99 -4.64 -1.47 -9.27
CA TYR A 99 -5.29 -0.71 -10.35
C TYR A 99 -4.78 -0.98 -11.76
N PHE A 100 -3.77 -1.85 -11.95
CA PHE A 100 -3.27 -2.23 -13.27
C PHE A 100 -3.53 -3.71 -13.55
N LYS A 101 -3.83 -4.03 -14.81
CA LYS A 101 -4.16 -5.40 -15.26
C LYS A 101 -2.94 -6.29 -15.33
N GLN A 102 -1.82 -5.72 -15.78
CA GLN A 102 -0.56 -6.42 -16.02
C GLN A 102 0.58 -5.74 -15.27
N ASP A 103 1.63 -6.51 -15.02
CA ASP A 103 2.85 -5.99 -14.42
C ASP A 103 3.53 -5.01 -15.40
N ILE A 104 3.95 -3.86 -14.90
CA ILE A 104 4.53 -2.78 -15.70
C ILE A 104 6.04 -2.98 -15.77
N PRO A 105 6.66 -2.93 -16.98
CA PRO A 105 8.10 -2.94 -17.12
C PRO A 105 8.77 -1.80 -16.34
N LEU A 106 9.92 -2.10 -15.73
CA LEU A 106 10.63 -1.16 -14.85
C LEU A 106 10.92 0.18 -15.54
N PHE A 107 11.48 0.14 -16.74
CA PHE A 107 11.88 1.36 -17.44
C PHE A 107 10.67 2.20 -17.90
N ILE A 108 9.55 1.57 -18.24
CA ILE A 108 8.31 2.29 -18.59
C ILE A 108 7.81 3.06 -17.35
N LEU A 109 7.81 2.42 -16.18
CA LEU A 109 7.40 3.11 -14.96
C LEU A 109 8.35 4.26 -14.62
N MET A 110 9.66 4.07 -14.74
CA MET A 110 10.64 5.12 -14.48
C MET A 110 10.50 6.30 -15.45
N ARG A 111 10.21 6.04 -16.74
CA ARG A 111 9.92 7.09 -17.73
C ARG A 111 8.63 7.85 -17.40
N ALA A 112 7.58 7.15 -16.96
CA ALA A 112 6.36 7.79 -16.49
C ALA A 112 6.58 8.69 -15.27
N LEU A 113 7.54 8.35 -14.39
CA LEU A 113 7.96 9.22 -13.28
C LEU A 113 8.82 10.42 -13.72
N GLY A 114 9.16 10.53 -15.01
CA GLY A 114 9.85 11.68 -15.58
C GLY A 114 11.34 11.51 -15.83
N PHE A 115 11.91 10.30 -15.64
CA PHE A 115 13.31 10.01 -15.98
C PHE A 115 13.44 9.75 -17.48
N LYS A 116 14.17 10.62 -18.19
CA LYS A 116 14.20 10.63 -19.67
C LYS A 116 15.20 9.65 -20.27
N SER A 117 16.33 9.43 -19.61
CA SER A 117 17.46 8.68 -20.13
C SER A 117 17.64 7.35 -19.42
N ASP A 118 17.89 6.27 -20.18
CA ASP A 118 18.20 4.97 -19.62
C ASP A 118 19.47 5.02 -18.74
N LYS A 119 20.44 5.86 -19.12
CA LYS A 119 21.64 6.11 -18.32
C LYS A 119 21.31 6.74 -16.96
N GLU A 120 20.33 7.63 -16.91
CA GLU A 120 19.87 8.24 -15.67
C GLU A 120 19.19 7.19 -14.78
N ILE A 121 18.32 6.35 -15.35
CA ILE A 121 17.63 5.27 -14.63
C ILE A 121 18.64 4.25 -14.08
N VAL A 122 19.62 3.85 -14.90
CA VAL A 122 20.69 2.94 -14.47
C VAL A 122 21.49 3.53 -13.31
N LYS A 123 21.82 4.83 -13.34
CA LYS A 123 22.50 5.51 -12.23
C LYS A 123 21.68 5.55 -10.93
N LEU A 124 20.35 5.60 -11.02
CA LEU A 124 19.49 5.54 -9.83
C LEU A 124 19.48 4.13 -9.20
N ILE A 125 19.66 3.10 -10.02
CA ILE A 125 19.72 1.71 -9.55
C ILE A 125 21.11 1.40 -9.01
N ILE A 126 22.14 1.76 -9.80
CA ILE A 126 23.55 1.51 -9.46
C ILE A 126 24.16 2.83 -9.03
N LEU A 127 24.20 3.06 -7.72
CA LEU A 127 24.72 4.31 -7.15
C LEU A 127 26.20 4.52 -7.42
N ASP A 128 26.97 3.43 -7.51
CA ASP A 128 28.41 3.46 -7.77
C ASP A 128 28.75 2.60 -8.99
N LEU A 129 29.09 3.24 -10.11
CA LEU A 129 29.44 2.59 -11.38
C LEU A 129 30.87 2.03 -11.41
N SER A 130 31.69 2.32 -10.40
CA SER A 130 33.11 1.91 -10.35
C SER A 130 33.32 0.50 -9.78
N ASN A 131 32.30 -0.11 -9.20
CA ASN A 131 32.41 -1.40 -8.54
C ASN A 131 32.36 -2.57 -9.54
N ILE A 132 33.34 -3.47 -9.47
CA ILE A 132 33.52 -4.63 -10.37
C ILE A 132 32.32 -5.58 -10.41
N TYR A 133 31.51 -5.58 -9.36
CA TYR A 133 30.30 -6.43 -9.26
C TYR A 133 29.12 -5.98 -10.14
N HIS A 134 29.25 -4.88 -10.87
CA HIS A 134 28.14 -4.32 -11.65
C HIS A 134 27.88 -5.05 -12.96
N LYS A 135 28.80 -5.91 -13.43
CA LYS A 135 28.62 -6.61 -14.70
C LYS A 135 27.36 -7.48 -14.72
N ASP A 136 27.16 -8.30 -13.68
CA ASP A 136 25.99 -9.18 -13.56
C ASP A 136 24.69 -8.39 -13.34
N VAL A 137 24.80 -7.28 -12.61
CA VAL A 137 23.67 -6.36 -12.39
C VAL A 137 23.29 -5.68 -13.71
N MET A 138 24.29 -5.27 -14.51
CA MET A 138 24.07 -4.64 -15.81
C MET A 138 23.43 -5.58 -16.81
N GLU A 139 23.73 -6.87 -16.78
CA GLU A 139 23.09 -7.86 -17.66
C GLU A 139 21.57 -7.94 -17.41
N ILE A 140 21.14 -7.99 -16.14
CA ILE A 140 19.73 -8.00 -15.78
C ILE A 140 19.05 -6.65 -16.15
N ILE A 141 19.74 -5.53 -15.94
CA ILE A 141 19.25 -4.21 -16.32
C ILE A 141 19.10 -4.10 -17.84
N GLN A 142 20.07 -4.61 -18.60
CA GLN A 142 20.01 -4.60 -20.06
C GLN A 142 18.76 -5.34 -20.59
N SER A 143 18.49 -6.52 -20.05
CA SER A 143 17.27 -7.28 -20.41
C SER A 143 15.98 -6.53 -20.05
N SER A 144 16.02 -5.73 -18.99
CA SER A 144 14.87 -4.87 -18.59
C SER A 144 14.72 -3.63 -19.49
N ILE A 145 15.81 -3.13 -20.08
CA ILE A 145 15.78 -2.09 -21.13
C ILE A 145 15.12 -2.67 -22.40
N ASP A 146 15.53 -3.88 -22.79
CA ASP A 146 15.00 -4.56 -23.98
C ASP A 146 13.48 -4.80 -23.86
N ASP A 147 12.96 -5.12 -22.66
CA ASP A 147 11.51 -5.23 -22.37
C ASP A 147 10.74 -3.91 -22.60
N SER A 148 11.42 -2.78 -22.66
CA SER A 148 10.84 -1.45 -22.82
C SER A 148 11.32 -0.67 -24.04
N ILE A 149 11.94 -1.34 -25.00
CA ILE A 149 12.63 -0.71 -26.15
C ILE A 149 11.72 0.15 -27.03
N ASN A 150 10.44 -0.23 -27.12
CA ASN A 150 9.45 0.42 -27.97
C ASN A 150 8.89 1.73 -27.37
N ILE A 151 9.12 1.99 -26.10
CA ILE A 151 8.54 3.13 -25.36
C ILE A 151 9.68 3.98 -24.83
N LYS A 152 9.95 5.14 -25.47
CA LYS A 152 11.10 5.99 -25.13
C LYS A 152 10.71 7.32 -24.46
N THR A 153 9.52 7.82 -24.76
CA THR A 153 9.07 9.11 -24.22
C THR A 153 8.21 8.94 -22.95
N GLN A 154 8.07 10.01 -22.19
CA GLN A 154 7.20 10.03 -21.02
C GLN A 154 5.72 9.89 -21.43
N GLU A 155 5.34 10.52 -22.55
CA GLU A 155 3.97 10.47 -23.05
C GLU A 155 3.59 9.05 -23.48
N ASP A 156 4.46 8.35 -24.23
CA ASP A 156 4.25 6.95 -24.61
C ASP A 156 4.15 6.04 -23.38
N ALA A 157 4.97 6.32 -22.35
CA ALA A 157 4.92 5.56 -21.08
C ALA A 157 3.60 5.77 -20.34
N LEU A 158 3.10 7.00 -20.29
CA LEU A 158 1.78 7.30 -19.71
C LEU A 158 0.65 6.67 -20.52
N GLU A 159 0.74 6.67 -21.85
CA GLU A 159 -0.24 6.01 -22.71
C GLU A 159 -0.25 4.48 -22.49
N PHE A 160 0.92 3.84 -22.43
CA PHE A 160 1.04 2.42 -22.09
C PHE A 160 0.39 2.10 -20.73
N ILE A 161 0.69 2.90 -19.71
CA ILE A 161 0.14 2.72 -18.36
C ILE A 161 -1.38 2.94 -18.37
N SER A 162 -1.87 3.94 -19.11
CA SER A 162 -3.31 4.22 -19.21
C SER A 162 -4.09 3.07 -19.82
N ASN A 163 -3.55 2.42 -20.84
CA ASN A 163 -4.17 1.26 -21.50
C ASN A 163 -4.18 0.02 -20.60
N ASN A 164 -3.30 -0.01 -19.60
CA ASN A 164 -3.20 -1.10 -18.64
C ASN A 164 -4.06 -0.92 -17.37
N LEU A 165 -4.85 0.15 -17.27
CA LEU A 165 -5.73 0.39 -16.12
C LEU A 165 -6.86 -0.64 -16.02
N THR A 166 -7.16 -1.10 -14.80
CA THR A 166 -8.27 -2.03 -14.51
C THR A 166 -9.62 -1.32 -14.60
N ASN A 167 -9.73 -0.14 -14.00
CA ASN A 167 -10.94 0.65 -13.95
C ASN A 167 -10.62 2.11 -14.29
N ILE A 168 -11.25 2.63 -15.31
CA ILE A 168 -11.20 4.04 -15.67
C ILE A 168 -12.40 4.73 -15.03
N PRO A 169 -12.21 5.84 -14.29
CA PRO A 169 -13.34 6.61 -13.75
C PRO A 169 -14.32 7.03 -14.84
N ARG A 170 -15.61 6.96 -14.56
CA ARG A 170 -16.67 7.31 -15.51
C ARG A 170 -16.56 8.76 -16.03
N ASP A 171 -15.95 9.63 -15.24
CA ASP A 171 -15.75 11.04 -15.56
C ASP A 171 -14.52 11.29 -16.46
N ALA A 172 -13.65 10.29 -16.61
CA ALA A 172 -12.44 10.35 -17.42
C ALA A 172 -12.72 9.89 -18.87
N LYS A 173 -13.51 10.68 -19.62
CA LYS A 173 -13.84 10.37 -21.03
C LYS A 173 -12.78 10.83 -22.03
N ASN A 174 -11.92 11.79 -21.67
CA ASN A 174 -10.89 12.36 -22.54
C ASN A 174 -9.51 11.83 -22.14
N LYS A 175 -8.57 11.74 -23.12
CA LYS A 175 -7.17 11.30 -22.87
C LYS A 175 -6.51 12.11 -21.76
N GLU A 176 -6.69 13.41 -21.71
CA GLU A 176 -6.13 14.30 -20.68
C GLU A 176 -6.57 13.90 -19.28
N LYS A 177 -7.86 13.67 -19.06
CA LYS A 177 -8.40 13.23 -17.79
C LYS A 177 -7.91 11.84 -17.37
N ILE A 178 -7.66 10.95 -18.33
CA ILE A 178 -7.06 9.64 -18.07
C ILE A 178 -5.62 9.83 -17.60
N TYR A 179 -4.84 10.71 -18.22
CA TYR A 179 -3.46 11.02 -17.81
C TYR A 179 -3.41 11.69 -16.43
N GLU A 180 -4.35 12.61 -16.13
CA GLU A 180 -4.50 13.17 -14.79
C GLU A 180 -4.78 12.07 -13.75
N TYR A 181 -5.61 11.09 -14.09
CA TYR A 181 -5.89 9.95 -13.21
C TYR A 181 -4.66 9.06 -13.04
N VAL A 182 -3.90 8.76 -14.09
CA VAL A 182 -2.64 8.02 -13.99
C VAL A 182 -1.65 8.77 -13.09
N ASN A 183 -1.50 10.09 -13.28
CA ASN A 183 -0.64 10.92 -12.43
C ASN A 183 -1.12 10.91 -10.96
N TYR A 184 -2.43 10.95 -10.73
CA TYR A 184 -2.99 10.79 -9.40
C TYR A 184 -2.61 9.44 -8.77
N LEU A 185 -2.69 8.34 -9.52
CA LEU A 185 -2.28 7.00 -9.05
C LEU A 185 -0.78 6.94 -8.75
N LEU A 186 0.06 7.48 -9.63
CA LEU A 186 1.51 7.54 -9.42
C LEU A 186 1.89 8.42 -8.23
N THR A 187 1.14 9.46 -7.95
CA THR A 187 1.40 10.37 -6.83
C THR A 187 0.90 9.78 -5.50
N ASN A 188 -0.32 9.25 -5.46
CA ASN A 188 -0.98 8.91 -4.19
C ASN A 188 -1.01 7.41 -3.87
N GLU A 189 -0.97 6.54 -4.90
CA GLU A 189 -1.11 5.10 -4.72
C GLU A 189 0.22 4.35 -4.86
N TYR A 190 1.13 4.85 -5.71
CA TYR A 190 2.47 4.30 -5.87
C TYR A 190 3.39 4.80 -4.77
N ILE A 191 3.83 3.91 -3.88
CA ILE A 191 4.77 4.16 -2.77
C ILE A 191 4.43 5.45 -1.99
N PRO A 192 3.22 5.57 -1.42
CA PRO A 192 2.77 6.81 -0.78
C PRO A 192 3.59 7.23 0.45
N HIS A 193 4.29 6.31 1.12
CA HIS A 193 5.11 6.62 2.29
C HIS A 193 6.36 7.46 1.96
N VAL A 194 6.81 7.45 0.72
CA VAL A 194 7.96 8.26 0.25
C VAL A 194 7.55 9.72 0.01
N GLY A 195 6.24 9.98 -0.13
CA GLY A 195 5.69 11.30 -0.44
C GLY A 195 5.35 11.47 -1.92
N GLU A 196 5.09 12.70 -2.33
CA GLU A 196 4.57 13.02 -3.67
C GLU A 196 5.68 13.20 -4.73
N SER A 197 6.93 13.39 -4.31
CA SER A 197 8.06 13.65 -5.21
C SER A 197 8.42 12.44 -6.06
N TYR A 198 8.31 12.56 -7.38
CA TYR A 198 8.68 11.52 -8.34
C TYR A 198 10.17 11.16 -8.29
N ILE A 199 11.04 12.14 -8.03
CA ILE A 199 12.48 11.90 -7.87
C ILE A 199 12.75 10.97 -6.69
N LYS A 200 12.15 11.24 -5.53
CA LYS A 200 12.30 10.39 -4.33
C LYS A 200 11.74 8.99 -4.58
N LYS A 201 10.60 8.88 -5.29
CA LYS A 201 10.01 7.59 -5.67
C LYS A 201 10.92 6.80 -6.60
N GLY A 202 11.53 7.47 -7.57
CA GLY A 202 12.49 6.85 -8.46
C GLY A 202 13.73 6.33 -7.74
N LEU A 203 14.33 7.13 -6.85
CA LEU A 203 15.46 6.72 -6.01
C LEU A 203 15.11 5.51 -5.13
N TYR A 204 13.95 5.54 -4.49
CA TYR A 204 13.52 4.43 -3.65
C TYR A 204 13.24 3.16 -4.46
N THR A 205 12.64 3.31 -5.66
CA THR A 205 12.45 2.21 -6.60
C THR A 205 13.78 1.60 -7.04
N GLY A 206 14.75 2.44 -7.38
CA GLY A 206 16.11 2.01 -7.71
C GLY A 206 16.75 1.18 -6.59
N TYR A 207 16.66 1.66 -5.35
CA TYR A 207 17.12 0.92 -4.17
C TYR A 207 16.44 -0.46 -4.01
N LEU A 208 15.11 -0.54 -4.19
CA LEU A 208 14.37 -1.81 -4.10
C LEU A 208 14.77 -2.77 -5.21
N VAL A 209 14.95 -2.26 -6.43
CA VAL A 209 15.39 -3.05 -7.59
C VAL A 209 16.81 -3.59 -7.37
N LEU A 210 17.75 -2.77 -6.90
CA LEU A 210 19.10 -3.22 -6.57
C LEU A 210 19.07 -4.33 -5.51
N LYS A 211 18.29 -4.16 -4.43
CA LYS A 211 18.10 -5.19 -3.41
C LYS A 211 17.63 -6.51 -4.01
N LEU A 212 16.64 -6.48 -4.92
CA LEU A 212 16.11 -7.67 -5.58
C LEU A 212 17.20 -8.37 -6.43
N ILE A 213 17.97 -7.59 -7.19
CA ILE A 213 19.06 -8.12 -8.04
C ILE A 213 20.15 -8.74 -7.15
N GLU A 214 20.56 -8.07 -6.06
CA GLU A 214 21.57 -8.60 -5.13
C GLU A 214 21.13 -9.92 -4.50
N CYS A 215 19.84 -10.07 -4.12
CA CYS A 215 19.29 -11.34 -3.66
C CYS A 215 19.30 -12.41 -4.76
N SER A 216 19.02 -12.04 -6.03
CA SER A 216 19.01 -12.98 -7.14
C SER A 216 20.40 -13.49 -7.51
N LEU A 217 21.42 -12.67 -7.29
CA LEU A 217 22.84 -13.01 -7.48
C LEU A 217 23.48 -13.71 -6.27
N GLY A 218 22.71 -13.95 -5.22
CA GLY A 218 23.20 -14.60 -3.99
C GLY A 218 24.14 -13.72 -3.15
N LYS A 219 24.22 -12.41 -3.43
CA LYS A 219 25.03 -11.45 -2.65
C LYS A 219 24.38 -11.06 -1.33
N LYS A 220 23.06 -11.15 -1.27
CA LYS A 220 22.25 -10.99 -0.07
C LYS A 220 21.34 -12.20 0.10
N GLU A 221 21.15 -12.61 1.35
CA GLU A 221 20.18 -13.64 1.69
C GLU A 221 18.76 -13.11 1.49
N CYS A 222 17.85 -14.02 1.12
CA CYS A 222 16.43 -13.71 1.07
C CYS A 222 15.90 -13.44 2.49
N ASP A 223 14.95 -12.52 2.57
CA ASP A 223 14.30 -12.19 3.85
C ASP A 223 13.39 -13.37 4.28
N ASP A 224 13.33 -13.61 5.59
CA ASP A 224 12.40 -14.57 6.19
C ASP A 224 11.09 -13.86 6.60
N ARG A 225 9.95 -14.44 6.16
CA ARG A 225 8.62 -13.94 6.54
C ARG A 225 8.33 -14.13 8.03
N ASP A 226 8.89 -15.17 8.64
CA ASP A 226 8.57 -15.58 10.00
C ASP A 226 9.51 -14.96 11.02
N SER A 227 10.60 -14.35 10.57
CA SER A 227 11.50 -13.60 11.44
C SER A 227 10.78 -12.46 12.18
N TYR A 228 10.90 -12.42 13.49
CA TYR A 228 10.32 -11.35 14.33
C TYR A 228 10.85 -9.95 14.00
N LEU A 229 12.00 -9.82 13.36
CA LEU A 229 12.51 -8.55 12.83
C LEU A 229 11.58 -7.94 11.77
N ASN A 230 10.84 -8.80 11.05
CA ASN A 230 9.93 -8.43 9.98
C ASN A 230 8.45 -8.43 10.43
N LYS A 231 8.18 -8.55 11.72
CA LYS A 231 6.84 -8.58 12.30
C LYS A 231 6.55 -7.35 13.14
N ARG A 232 5.27 -7.03 13.25
CA ARG A 232 4.72 -5.99 14.14
C ARG A 232 3.48 -6.55 14.80
N ILE A 233 3.18 -6.09 16.00
CA ILE A 233 2.03 -6.51 16.78
C ILE A 233 1.04 -5.36 16.84
N ASP A 234 -0.18 -5.61 16.43
CA ASP A 234 -1.30 -4.69 16.60
C ASP A 234 -2.01 -4.98 17.92
N ASN A 235 -1.96 -4.02 18.82
CA ASN A 235 -2.59 -4.09 20.14
C ASN A 235 -4.09 -3.84 20.03
N THR A 236 -4.83 -4.14 21.09
CA THR A 236 -6.26 -3.89 21.23
C THR A 236 -6.65 -2.48 20.76
N GLY A 237 -5.93 -1.43 21.18
CA GLY A 237 -6.25 -0.05 20.81
C GLY A 237 -6.07 0.21 19.30
N ALA A 238 -5.06 -0.39 18.67
CA ALA A 238 -4.85 -0.29 17.23
C ALA A 238 -5.96 -0.99 16.44
N LEU A 239 -6.33 -2.20 16.86
CA LEU A 239 -7.39 -3.02 16.24
C LEU A 239 -8.75 -2.34 16.36
N LEU A 240 -9.14 -1.89 17.55
CA LEU A 240 -10.38 -1.15 17.78
C LEU A 240 -10.42 0.17 17.03
N GLY A 241 -9.30 0.92 17.03
CA GLY A 241 -9.20 2.17 16.30
C GLY A 241 -9.32 1.98 14.77
N ALA A 242 -8.75 0.90 14.23
CA ALA A 242 -8.90 0.56 12.81
C ALA A 242 -10.34 0.19 12.46
N LEU A 243 -10.97 -0.64 13.28
CA LEU A 243 -12.37 -1.03 13.14
C LEU A 243 -13.31 0.20 13.19
N PHE A 244 -13.14 1.05 14.22
CA PHE A 244 -13.93 2.28 14.36
C PHE A 244 -13.81 3.18 13.13
N ARG A 245 -12.60 3.41 12.62
CA ARG A 245 -12.39 4.23 11.41
C ARG A 245 -13.04 3.64 10.17
N GLN A 246 -12.98 2.32 10.00
CA GLN A 246 -13.62 1.63 8.89
C GLN A 246 -15.15 1.89 8.89
N TYR A 247 -15.79 1.71 10.03
CA TYR A 247 -17.23 1.93 10.17
C TYR A 247 -17.59 3.42 10.08
N TYR A 248 -16.79 4.29 10.69
CA TYR A 248 -17.01 5.74 10.59
C TYR A 248 -16.93 6.23 9.13
N THR A 249 -15.93 5.79 8.40
CA THR A 249 -15.79 6.14 6.98
C THR A 249 -16.97 5.61 6.15
N LYS A 250 -17.40 4.38 6.42
CA LYS A 250 -18.57 3.78 5.77
C LYS A 250 -19.83 4.58 6.07
N MET A 251 -20.05 4.92 7.33
CA MET A 251 -21.17 5.75 7.78
C MET A 251 -21.19 7.11 7.06
N MET A 252 -20.05 7.82 7.03
CA MET A 252 -19.97 9.12 6.36
C MET A 252 -20.26 9.01 4.86
N LYS A 253 -19.83 7.93 4.21
CA LYS A 253 -20.13 7.66 2.80
C LYS A 253 -21.62 7.39 2.58
N GLU A 254 -22.24 6.60 3.44
CA GLU A 254 -23.68 6.29 3.39
C GLU A 254 -24.53 7.55 3.64
N LEU A 255 -24.17 8.36 4.65
CA LEU A 255 -24.81 9.65 4.92
C LEU A 255 -24.74 10.57 3.71
N LYS A 256 -23.53 10.75 3.13
CA LYS A 256 -23.36 11.58 1.94
C LYS A 256 -24.20 11.09 0.76
N THR A 257 -24.24 9.77 0.55
CA THR A 257 -25.02 9.18 -0.55
C THR A 257 -26.51 9.35 -0.31
N GLY A 258 -26.97 9.15 0.92
CA GLY A 258 -28.37 9.37 1.31
C GLY A 258 -28.80 10.82 1.13
N CYS A 259 -28.03 11.77 1.66
CA CYS A 259 -28.31 13.20 1.50
C CYS A 259 -28.36 13.61 0.01
N ASN A 260 -27.40 13.18 -0.79
CA ASN A 260 -27.38 13.48 -2.21
C ASN A 260 -28.59 12.89 -2.96
N LYS A 261 -29.04 11.69 -2.57
CA LYS A 261 -30.22 11.05 -3.17
C LYS A 261 -31.48 11.87 -2.88
N GLU A 262 -31.71 12.25 -1.62
CA GLU A 262 -32.87 13.04 -1.21
C GLU A 262 -32.83 14.44 -1.83
N PHE A 263 -31.67 15.06 -1.90
CA PHE A 263 -31.48 16.36 -2.55
C PHE A 263 -31.80 16.31 -4.04
N ASN A 264 -31.28 15.31 -4.75
CA ASN A 264 -31.54 15.15 -6.18
C ASN A 264 -32.99 14.80 -6.51
N ASN A 265 -33.70 14.13 -5.60
CA ASN A 265 -35.12 13.82 -5.76
C ASN A 265 -36.04 15.01 -5.45
N GLY A 266 -35.51 16.16 -5.01
CA GLY A 266 -36.29 17.32 -4.62
C GLY A 266 -37.15 17.15 -3.36
N SER A 267 -36.96 16.03 -2.63
CA SER A 267 -37.71 15.66 -1.43
C SER A 267 -37.00 16.09 -0.12
N TRP A 268 -35.95 16.90 -0.21
CA TRP A 268 -35.12 17.27 0.94
C TRP A 268 -35.92 18.10 1.97
N ARG A 269 -36.12 17.51 3.15
CA ARG A 269 -36.63 18.19 4.36
C ARG A 269 -35.54 18.07 5.43
N ALA A 270 -34.90 19.18 5.77
CA ALA A 270 -33.63 19.22 6.51
C ALA A 270 -33.59 18.43 7.81
N THR A 271 -34.68 18.43 8.59
CA THR A 271 -34.73 17.75 9.91
C THR A 271 -35.14 16.28 9.84
N GLU A 272 -36.22 15.99 9.12
CA GLU A 272 -36.79 14.63 9.06
C GLU A 272 -35.88 13.66 8.26
N ASN A 273 -35.38 14.10 7.10
CA ASN A 273 -34.56 13.25 6.25
C ASN A 273 -33.21 12.98 6.89
N PHE A 274 -32.62 13.95 7.59
CA PHE A 274 -31.36 13.76 8.29
C PHE A 274 -31.48 12.72 9.42
N HIS A 275 -32.54 12.78 10.21
CA HIS A 275 -32.83 11.78 11.24
C HIS A 275 -33.03 10.39 10.67
N ASN A 276 -33.79 10.25 9.58
CA ASN A 276 -34.03 8.98 8.92
C ASN A 276 -32.74 8.39 8.34
N ILE A 277 -31.90 9.22 7.73
CA ILE A 277 -30.62 8.77 7.17
C ILE A 277 -29.66 8.31 8.29
N ILE A 278 -29.59 9.03 9.41
CA ILE A 278 -28.78 8.62 10.56
C ILE A 278 -29.30 7.31 11.16
N ASN A 279 -30.59 7.15 11.33
CA ASN A 279 -31.18 5.94 11.90
C ASN A 279 -31.04 4.72 11.01
N MET A 280 -31.01 4.90 9.67
CA MET A 280 -30.74 3.85 8.69
C MET A 280 -29.25 3.56 8.54
N SER A 281 -28.39 4.46 9.01
CA SER A 281 -26.94 4.27 8.91
C SER A 281 -26.48 3.17 9.87
N ASN A 282 -25.44 2.44 9.44
CA ASN A 282 -24.86 1.31 10.19
C ASN A 282 -24.22 1.67 11.55
N ILE A 283 -24.40 2.89 12.08
CA ILE A 283 -23.95 3.25 13.44
C ILE A 283 -24.57 2.29 14.46
N TYR A 284 -25.85 1.94 14.29
CA TYR A 284 -26.54 0.99 15.17
C TYR A 284 -25.91 -0.41 15.20
N LYS A 285 -25.26 -0.81 14.09
CA LYS A 285 -24.55 -2.10 14.01
C LYS A 285 -23.15 -2.07 14.62
N LEU A 286 -22.61 -0.89 14.87
CA LEU A 286 -21.30 -0.70 15.51
C LEU A 286 -21.40 -0.80 17.04
N VAL A 287 -22.57 -0.44 17.60
CA VAL A 287 -22.81 -0.42 19.05
C VAL A 287 -23.38 -1.76 19.53
N LYS A 288 -23.93 -2.58 18.65
CA LYS A 288 -24.31 -3.98 18.89
C LYS A 288 -23.17 -4.93 18.56
#